data_2a5c2cbfc0f2e634aa02e1df5b6c68b9
#
_entry.id   2a5c2cbfc0f2e634aa02e1df5b6c68b9
#
_cell.length_a   1.000
_cell.length_b   1.000
_cell.length_c   1.000
_cell.angle_alpha   90.00
_cell.angle_beta   90.00
_cell.angle_gamma   90.00
#
_symmetry.space_group_name_H-M   'P 1'
#
loop_
_entity.id
_entity.type
_entity.pdbx_description
1 polymer ?
#
loop_
_entity_poly.entity_id
_entity_poly.type
_entity_poly.pdbx_seq_one_letter_code
_entity_poly.pdbx_strand_id
1 'polypeptide(L)'
;MKEIEVFDGNTLHDLPVEYPAGPARCVLCGQDASGERTYVRMDEEFLSRHMMLLGGIGTGKTNAFYQIISQLRRGMTDQDVMIVFDTKGDFYQSFYRPGDVVISNDATACGPEGPDYWNLFNELEPGEDMEVAINEISKTLFAQRLKNTTQPFFPNAAKDLFGAVLAHLSRNQGSFYCD
;
A
#
# COMPACT_ATOMS: atom_id res chain seq x y z
N MET A 1 -26.65 -22.76 18.90
CA MET A 1 -25.41 -22.19 18.32
C MET A 1 -25.00 -23.11 17.17
N LYS A 2 -24.76 -22.59 15.96
CA LYS A 2 -24.18 -23.41 14.88
C LYS A 2 -22.72 -23.65 15.23
N GLU A 3 -22.31 -24.90 15.27
CA GLU A 3 -20.93 -25.28 15.42
C GLU A 3 -20.14 -24.78 14.20
N ILE A 4 -19.07 -24.05 14.43
CA ILE A 4 -18.20 -23.57 13.37
C ILE A 4 -17.18 -24.69 13.08
N GLU A 5 -17.30 -25.30 11.92
CA GLU A 5 -16.38 -26.33 11.46
C GLU A 5 -15.17 -25.63 10.81
N VAL A 6 -13.99 -25.78 11.40
CA VAL A 6 -12.73 -25.25 10.87
C VAL A 6 -12.09 -26.36 10.02
N PHE A 7 -12.11 -26.18 8.70
CA PHE A 7 -11.56 -27.17 7.75
C PHE A 7 -10.04 -27.12 7.68
N ASP A 8 -9.45 -25.94 7.82
CA ASP A 8 -8.01 -25.71 7.85
C ASP A 8 -7.73 -24.30 8.37
N GLY A 9 -6.63 -24.09 9.06
CA GLY A 9 -6.22 -22.77 9.52
C GLY A 9 -5.95 -22.67 11.03
N ASN A 10 -5.79 -21.43 11.47
CA ASN A 10 -5.50 -21.12 12.88
C ASN A 10 -6.76 -21.20 13.73
N THR A 11 -6.63 -21.73 14.94
CA THR A 11 -7.68 -21.72 15.95
C THR A 11 -7.94 -20.29 16.44
N LEU A 12 -9.21 -19.98 16.73
CA LEU A 12 -9.55 -18.73 17.42
C LEU A 12 -9.10 -18.83 18.87
N HIS A 13 -8.38 -17.83 19.35
CA HIS A 13 -7.95 -17.71 20.72
C HIS A 13 -8.51 -16.44 21.34
N ASP A 14 -8.82 -16.49 22.63
CA ASP A 14 -9.13 -15.31 23.40
C ASP A 14 -7.88 -14.42 23.52
N LEU A 15 -8.08 -13.12 23.49
CA LEU A 15 -6.98 -12.17 23.64
C LEU A 15 -6.62 -11.97 25.11
N PRO A 16 -5.34 -11.79 25.44
CA PRO A 16 -4.92 -11.57 26.81
C PRO A 16 -5.46 -10.23 27.35
N VAL A 17 -5.84 -10.23 28.63
CA VAL A 17 -6.32 -9.05 29.36
C VAL A 17 -5.19 -8.23 29.96
N GLU A 18 -4.00 -8.81 30.10
CA GLU A 18 -2.80 -8.13 30.58
C GLU A 18 -1.98 -7.57 29.43
N TYR A 19 -1.35 -6.42 29.66
CA TYR A 19 -0.44 -5.84 28.66
C TYR A 19 0.73 -6.81 28.43
N PRO A 20 0.99 -7.22 27.18
CA PRO A 20 1.99 -8.24 26.88
C PRO A 20 3.41 -7.77 27.19
N ALA A 21 4.15 -8.59 27.93
CA ALA A 21 5.56 -8.37 28.21
C ALA A 21 6.44 -8.76 26.99
N GLY A 22 7.62 -8.16 26.90
CA GLY A 22 8.63 -8.46 25.89
C GLY A 22 8.61 -7.50 24.68
N PRO A 23 9.54 -7.69 23.73
CA PRO A 23 9.69 -6.80 22.60
C PRO A 23 8.46 -6.90 21.68
N ALA A 24 7.94 -5.74 21.28
CA ALA A 24 6.89 -5.61 20.29
C ALA A 24 7.15 -4.39 19.43
N ARG A 25 6.83 -4.47 18.13
CA ARG A 25 6.83 -3.30 17.23
C ARG A 25 5.61 -2.42 17.52
N CYS A 26 4.47 -3.04 17.77
CA CYS A 26 3.27 -2.34 18.25
C CYS A 26 2.36 -3.28 19.06
N VAL A 27 1.49 -2.66 19.84
CA VAL A 27 0.46 -3.35 20.62
C VAL A 27 -0.88 -2.69 20.36
N LEU A 28 -1.85 -3.46 19.85
CA LEU A 28 -3.23 -3.01 19.78
C LEU A 28 -3.89 -3.17 21.15
N CYS A 29 -4.65 -2.15 21.54
CA CYS A 29 -5.49 -2.17 22.72
C CYS A 29 -6.95 -2.05 22.28
N GLY A 30 -7.79 -2.94 22.76
CA GLY A 30 -9.21 -2.98 22.50
C GLY A 30 -10.01 -3.37 23.72
N GLN A 31 -11.29 -3.65 23.52
CA GLN A 31 -12.19 -4.23 24.52
C GLN A 31 -12.88 -5.44 23.91
N ASP A 32 -13.08 -6.46 24.69
CA ASP A 32 -13.89 -7.62 24.33
C ASP A 32 -15.39 -7.33 24.43
N ALA A 33 -16.21 -8.34 24.18
CA ALA A 33 -17.67 -8.24 24.26
C ALA A 33 -18.18 -7.96 25.68
N SER A 34 -17.40 -8.25 26.73
CA SER A 34 -17.70 -7.94 28.13
C SER A 34 -17.29 -6.53 28.53
N GLY A 35 -16.58 -5.81 27.66
CA GLY A 35 -15.99 -4.50 27.95
C GLY A 35 -14.65 -4.58 28.66
N GLU A 36 -14.09 -5.77 28.82
CA GLU A 36 -12.77 -5.96 29.42
C GLU A 36 -11.67 -5.59 28.42
N ARG A 37 -10.62 -4.93 28.91
CA ARG A 37 -9.52 -4.47 28.09
C ARG A 37 -8.67 -5.66 27.61
N THR A 38 -8.41 -5.72 26.33
CA THR A 38 -7.62 -6.79 25.69
C THR A 38 -6.52 -6.21 24.81
N TYR A 39 -5.50 -7.03 24.52
CA TYR A 39 -4.32 -6.61 23.79
C TYR A 39 -3.94 -7.61 22.70
N VAL A 40 -3.43 -7.10 21.59
CA VAL A 40 -2.75 -7.89 20.56
C VAL A 40 -1.33 -7.37 20.42
N ARG A 41 -0.36 -8.19 20.81
CA ARG A 41 1.06 -7.90 20.61
C ARG A 41 1.47 -8.26 19.19
N MET A 42 2.15 -7.34 18.51
CA MET A 42 2.70 -7.54 17.18
C MET A 42 4.21 -7.30 17.22
N ASP A 43 4.95 -8.38 17.11
CA ASP A 43 6.40 -8.37 16.93
C ASP A 43 6.76 -8.48 15.44
N GLU A 44 8.05 -8.58 15.13
CA GLU A 44 8.55 -8.67 13.76
C GLU A 44 8.01 -9.91 13.04
N GLU A 45 7.97 -11.05 13.73
CA GLU A 45 7.44 -12.28 13.15
C GLU A 45 5.94 -12.17 12.82
N PHE A 46 5.17 -11.54 13.70
CA PHE A 46 3.75 -11.30 13.45
C PHE A 46 3.52 -10.37 12.28
N LEU A 47 4.28 -9.26 12.20
CA LEU A 47 4.15 -8.27 11.13
C LEU A 47 4.66 -8.77 9.77
N SER A 48 5.54 -9.78 9.75
CA SER A 48 5.97 -10.43 8.49
C SER A 48 4.85 -11.24 7.83
N ARG A 49 3.77 -11.52 8.55
CA ARG A 49 2.57 -12.18 8.04
C ARG A 49 1.53 -11.14 7.65
N HIS A 50 0.72 -11.45 6.65
CA HIS A 50 -0.37 -10.57 6.26
C HIS A 50 -1.44 -10.51 7.35
N MET A 51 -1.92 -9.29 7.63
CA MET A 51 -2.97 -9.04 8.60
C MET A 51 -4.21 -8.47 7.92
N MET A 52 -5.39 -8.96 8.32
CA MET A 52 -6.67 -8.44 7.87
C MET A 52 -7.54 -8.05 9.07
N LEU A 53 -8.02 -6.80 9.09
CA LEU A 53 -8.98 -6.32 10.08
C LEU A 53 -10.40 -6.38 9.50
N LEU A 54 -11.22 -7.27 10.05
CA LEU A 54 -12.61 -7.46 9.63
C LEU A 54 -13.58 -6.88 10.67
N GLY A 55 -14.64 -6.28 10.18
CA GLY A 55 -15.69 -5.74 11.06
C GLY A 55 -16.66 -4.83 10.29
N GLY A 56 -17.83 -4.61 10.84
CA GLY A 56 -18.85 -3.71 10.32
C GLY A 56 -18.44 -2.23 10.43
N ILE A 57 -19.36 -1.35 10.03
CA ILE A 57 -19.20 0.10 10.19
C ILE A 57 -19.20 0.43 11.71
N GLY A 58 -18.31 1.29 12.17
CA GLY A 58 -18.25 1.73 13.57
C GLY A 58 -17.54 0.77 14.54
N THR A 59 -17.01 -0.37 14.08
CA THR A 59 -16.34 -1.37 14.95
C THR A 59 -14.90 -1.01 15.32
N GLY A 60 -14.43 0.19 14.99
CA GLY A 60 -13.10 0.66 15.42
C GLY A 60 -11.93 0.23 14.51
N LYS A 61 -12.17 -0.30 13.30
CA LYS A 61 -11.09 -0.68 12.37
C LYS A 61 -10.09 0.45 12.12
N THR A 62 -10.58 1.66 11.85
CA THR A 62 -9.73 2.83 11.62
C THR A 62 -8.92 3.18 12.87
N ASN A 63 -9.50 3.05 14.07
CA ASN A 63 -8.78 3.27 15.32
C ASN A 63 -7.65 2.25 15.52
N ALA A 64 -7.89 0.98 15.14
CA ALA A 64 -6.84 -0.03 15.17
C ALA A 64 -5.68 0.33 14.23
N PHE A 65 -5.97 0.77 12.99
CA PHE A 65 -4.93 1.28 12.10
C PHE A 65 -4.21 2.50 12.65
N TYR A 66 -4.91 3.42 13.29
CA TYR A 66 -4.27 4.57 13.96
C TYR A 66 -3.30 4.13 15.06
N GLN A 67 -3.66 3.15 15.88
CA GLN A 67 -2.76 2.59 16.89
C GLN A 67 -1.51 1.96 16.25
N ILE A 68 -1.69 1.16 15.19
CA ILE A 68 -0.58 0.49 14.48
C ILE A 68 0.34 1.53 13.85
N ILE A 69 -0.19 2.38 12.99
CA ILE A 69 0.59 3.36 12.22
C ILE A 69 1.34 4.30 13.16
N SER A 70 0.68 4.80 14.22
CA SER A 70 1.31 5.73 15.16
C SER A 70 2.50 5.12 15.90
N GLN A 71 2.44 3.82 16.20
CA GLN A 71 3.52 3.12 16.89
C GLN A 71 4.64 2.74 15.93
N LEU A 72 4.31 2.17 14.77
CA LEU A 72 5.31 1.81 13.75
C LEU A 72 6.07 3.05 13.29
N ARG A 73 5.36 4.14 12.97
CA ARG A 73 5.97 5.37 12.48
C ARG A 73 6.93 6.03 13.48
N ARG A 74 6.72 5.84 14.78
CA ARG A 74 7.67 6.30 15.82
C ARG A 74 8.96 5.51 15.86
N GLY A 75 8.89 4.23 15.50
CA GLY A 75 10.02 3.32 15.49
C GLY A 75 10.70 3.16 14.13
N MET A 76 10.24 3.87 13.08
CA MET A 76 10.85 3.82 11.75
C MET A 76 12.24 4.43 11.74
N THR A 77 13.12 3.82 10.99
CA THR A 77 14.48 4.25 10.66
C THR A 77 14.56 4.56 9.16
N ASP A 78 15.70 5.08 8.70
CA ASP A 78 15.97 5.34 7.27
C ASP A 78 15.98 4.07 6.39
N GLN A 79 15.93 2.89 7.00
CA GLN A 79 15.86 1.60 6.30
C GLN A 79 14.42 1.07 6.18
N ASP A 80 13.47 1.75 6.82
CA ASP A 80 12.07 1.33 6.82
C ASP A 80 11.26 2.15 5.82
N VAL A 81 10.38 1.49 5.05
CA VAL A 81 9.43 2.13 4.13
C VAL A 81 8.01 1.78 4.56
N MET A 82 7.16 2.79 4.67
CA MET A 82 5.73 2.62 4.93
C MET A 82 4.92 3.16 3.77
N ILE A 83 4.14 2.30 3.13
CA ILE A 83 3.23 2.67 2.05
C ILE A 83 1.80 2.60 2.58
N VAL A 84 1.07 3.71 2.51
CA VAL A 84 -0.31 3.82 2.98
C VAL A 84 -1.22 4.15 1.80
N PHE A 85 -2.18 3.26 1.51
CA PHE A 85 -3.23 3.54 0.53
C PHE A 85 -4.44 4.15 1.24
N ASP A 86 -4.62 5.46 1.07
CA ASP A 86 -5.64 6.25 1.78
C ASP A 86 -6.69 6.82 0.82
N THR A 87 -7.86 6.21 0.78
CA THR A 87 -8.95 6.62 -0.12
C THR A 87 -9.77 7.81 0.39
N LYS A 88 -9.61 8.20 1.65
CA LYS A 88 -10.40 9.25 2.31
C LYS A 88 -9.59 10.44 2.78
N GLY A 89 -8.26 10.30 2.83
CA GLY A 89 -7.36 11.30 3.37
C GLY A 89 -7.27 11.33 4.90
N ASP A 90 -7.92 10.40 5.61
CA ASP A 90 -7.92 10.36 7.08
C ASP A 90 -6.51 10.10 7.64
N PHE A 91 -5.77 9.19 7.01
CA PHE A 91 -4.39 8.86 7.40
C PHE A 91 -3.42 9.96 7.02
N TYR A 92 -3.59 10.56 5.84
CA TYR A 92 -2.81 11.71 5.42
C TYR A 92 -2.93 12.85 6.45
N GLN A 93 -4.13 13.24 6.81
CA GLN A 93 -4.38 14.32 7.79
C GLN A 93 -3.76 14.02 9.16
N SER A 94 -3.71 12.75 9.56
CA SER A 94 -3.28 12.35 10.90
C SER A 94 -1.80 12.05 11.03
N PHE A 95 -1.16 11.60 9.94
CA PHE A 95 0.18 11.02 10.00
C PHE A 95 1.19 11.62 9.04
N TYR A 96 0.75 12.46 8.11
CA TYR A 96 1.68 13.14 7.19
C TYR A 96 2.74 13.95 7.96
N ARG A 97 3.96 13.90 7.49
CA ARG A 97 5.09 14.72 7.96
C ARG A 97 5.79 15.34 6.75
N PRO A 98 6.37 16.54 6.90
CA PRO A 98 7.22 17.11 5.86
C PRO A 98 8.32 16.12 5.43
N GLY A 99 8.41 15.89 4.12
CA GLY A 99 9.32 14.89 3.53
C GLY A 99 8.66 13.55 3.20
N ASP A 100 7.40 13.34 3.59
CA ASP A 100 6.64 12.18 3.09
C ASP A 100 6.18 12.44 1.66
N VAL A 101 6.33 11.43 0.80
CA VAL A 101 5.86 11.46 -0.59
C VAL A 101 4.37 11.18 -0.65
N VAL A 102 3.61 12.05 -1.30
CA VAL A 102 2.15 11.94 -1.46
C VAL A 102 1.81 11.88 -2.93
N ILE A 103 1.37 10.72 -3.40
CA ILE A 103 0.91 10.53 -4.78
C ILE A 103 -0.62 10.59 -4.80
N SER A 104 -1.18 11.58 -5.47
CA SER A 104 -2.63 11.77 -5.57
C SER A 104 -3.03 12.33 -6.93
N ASN A 105 -4.22 11.97 -7.39
CA ASN A 105 -4.86 12.61 -8.55
C ASN A 105 -5.70 13.85 -8.16
N ASP A 106 -5.81 14.15 -6.88
CA ASP A 106 -6.50 15.32 -6.35
C ASP A 106 -5.49 16.34 -5.80
N ALA A 107 -5.18 17.34 -6.62
CA ALA A 107 -4.25 18.40 -6.27
C ALA A 107 -4.69 19.24 -5.04
N THR A 108 -5.98 19.22 -4.68
CA THR A 108 -6.50 19.99 -3.54
C THR A 108 -6.37 19.24 -2.21
N ALA A 109 -6.17 17.92 -2.27
CA ALA A 109 -6.11 17.06 -1.08
C ALA A 109 -4.76 17.11 -0.35
N CYS A 110 -3.71 17.65 -0.97
CA CYS A 110 -2.32 17.50 -0.54
C CYS A 110 -1.63 18.78 -0.05
N GLY A 111 -2.42 19.79 0.34
CA GLY A 111 -1.87 21.06 0.83
C GLY A 111 -1.37 22.00 -0.28
N PRO A 112 -0.70 23.13 0.09
CA PRO A 112 -0.36 24.19 -0.86
C PRO A 112 0.71 23.82 -1.90
N GLU A 113 1.54 22.82 -1.62
CA GLU A 113 2.58 22.35 -2.57
C GLU A 113 2.03 21.34 -3.57
N GLY A 114 0.81 20.84 -3.34
CA GLY A 114 0.19 19.79 -4.16
C GLY A 114 0.78 18.40 -3.90
N PRO A 115 0.29 17.38 -4.62
CA PRO A 115 0.83 16.05 -4.53
C PRO A 115 2.13 15.93 -5.31
N ASP A 116 2.97 14.99 -4.89
CA ASP A 116 4.07 14.49 -5.70
C ASP A 116 3.52 13.77 -6.95
N TYR A 117 4.28 13.75 -8.00
CA TYR A 117 3.91 12.98 -9.18
C TYR A 117 4.88 11.82 -9.41
N TRP A 118 4.33 10.72 -9.88
CA TRP A 118 5.14 9.60 -10.32
C TRP A 118 5.62 9.83 -11.76
N ASN A 119 6.93 9.88 -11.92
CA ASN A 119 7.53 10.00 -13.25
C ASN A 119 7.90 8.61 -13.76
N LEU A 120 7.19 8.17 -14.80
CA LEU A 120 7.39 6.87 -15.42
C LEU A 120 8.84 6.64 -15.90
N PHE A 121 9.53 7.70 -16.32
CA PHE A 121 10.91 7.60 -16.79
C PHE A 121 11.92 7.30 -15.70
N ASN A 122 11.57 7.57 -14.43
CA ASN A 122 12.43 7.22 -13.29
C ASN A 122 12.48 5.70 -13.04
N GLU A 123 11.52 4.95 -13.61
CA GLU A 123 11.48 3.48 -13.53
C GLU A 123 12.30 2.81 -14.65
N LEU A 124 12.87 3.60 -15.57
CA LEU A 124 13.55 3.12 -16.76
C LEU A 124 15.04 3.39 -16.65
N GLU A 125 15.76 2.52 -15.95
CA GLU A 125 17.23 2.61 -15.91
C GLU A 125 17.83 2.28 -17.27
N PRO A 126 18.78 3.11 -17.78
CA PRO A 126 19.49 2.81 -19.01
C PRO A 126 20.31 1.51 -18.88
N GLY A 127 20.07 0.54 -19.75
CA GLY A 127 20.78 -0.73 -19.73
C GLY A 127 20.05 -1.87 -20.42
N GLU A 128 20.52 -3.08 -20.20
CA GLU A 128 19.94 -4.30 -20.80
C GLU A 128 18.51 -4.56 -20.30
N ASP A 129 18.18 -4.12 -19.08
CA ASP A 129 16.88 -4.37 -18.44
C ASP A 129 15.81 -3.34 -18.82
N MET A 130 16.17 -2.25 -19.53
CA MET A 130 15.22 -1.19 -19.88
C MET A 130 14.04 -1.70 -20.74
N GLU A 131 14.31 -2.59 -21.70
CA GLU A 131 13.25 -3.15 -22.55
C GLU A 131 12.31 -4.07 -21.77
N VAL A 132 12.84 -4.77 -20.75
CA VAL A 132 12.05 -5.60 -19.85
C VAL A 132 11.13 -4.72 -19.00
N ALA A 133 11.65 -3.65 -18.40
CA ALA A 133 10.87 -2.69 -17.62
C ALA A 133 9.76 -2.03 -18.45
N ILE A 134 10.05 -1.57 -19.66
CA ILE A 134 9.07 -1.01 -20.60
C ILE A 134 7.94 -2.02 -20.89
N ASN A 135 8.29 -3.27 -21.12
CA ASN A 135 7.31 -4.32 -21.41
C ASN A 135 6.42 -4.61 -20.20
N GLU A 136 6.97 -4.69 -18.99
CA GLU A 136 6.20 -4.91 -17.77
C GLU A 136 5.28 -3.73 -17.43
N ILE A 137 5.75 -2.50 -17.57
CA ILE A 137 4.94 -1.29 -17.41
C ILE A 137 3.79 -1.29 -18.42
N SER A 138 4.10 -1.53 -19.70
CA SER A 138 3.11 -1.57 -20.78
C SER A 138 2.06 -2.66 -20.53
N LYS A 139 2.46 -3.87 -20.13
CA LYS A 139 1.53 -4.95 -19.76
C LYS A 139 0.62 -4.55 -18.60
N THR A 140 1.18 -3.93 -17.56
CA THR A 140 0.44 -3.53 -16.37
C THR A 140 -0.62 -2.48 -16.70
N LEU A 141 -0.26 -1.43 -17.43
CA LEU A 141 -1.17 -0.34 -17.83
C LEU A 141 -2.32 -0.83 -18.72
N PHE A 142 -2.07 -1.78 -19.58
CA PHE A 142 -3.09 -2.30 -20.52
C PHE A 142 -3.78 -3.58 -20.04
N ALA A 143 -3.39 -4.15 -18.89
CA ALA A 143 -3.89 -5.43 -18.39
C ALA A 143 -5.42 -5.49 -18.27
N GLN A 144 -6.03 -4.44 -17.73
CA GLN A 144 -7.50 -4.39 -17.55
C GLN A 144 -8.24 -4.32 -18.90
N ARG A 145 -7.71 -3.57 -19.86
CA ARG A 145 -8.30 -3.46 -21.21
C ARG A 145 -8.19 -4.78 -21.96
N LEU A 146 -7.08 -5.49 -21.83
CA LEU A 146 -6.86 -6.80 -22.44
C LEU A 146 -7.79 -7.88 -21.85
N LYS A 147 -8.08 -7.83 -20.54
CA LYS A 147 -9.01 -8.77 -19.90
C LYS A 147 -10.47 -8.56 -20.32
N ASN A 148 -10.87 -7.34 -20.58
CA ASN A 148 -12.26 -6.95 -20.79
C ASN A 148 -12.68 -6.80 -22.24
N THR A 149 -11.85 -7.22 -23.21
CA THR A 149 -12.14 -7.06 -24.63
C THR A 149 -12.39 -8.39 -25.33
N THR A 150 -13.34 -8.38 -26.26
CA THR A 150 -13.53 -9.45 -27.23
C THR A 150 -12.66 -9.30 -28.48
N GLN A 151 -12.03 -8.13 -28.65
CA GLN A 151 -11.13 -7.83 -29.77
C GLN A 151 -9.74 -7.40 -29.24
N PRO A 152 -8.89 -8.36 -28.90
CA PRO A 152 -7.59 -8.09 -28.27
C PRO A 152 -6.59 -7.37 -29.18
N PHE A 153 -6.85 -7.28 -30.48
CA PHE A 153 -5.98 -6.61 -31.44
C PHE A 153 -5.71 -5.14 -31.06
N PHE A 154 -6.76 -4.35 -30.80
CA PHE A 154 -6.60 -2.92 -30.53
C PHE A 154 -5.85 -2.64 -29.22
N PRO A 155 -6.18 -3.26 -28.08
CA PRO A 155 -5.39 -3.09 -26.87
C PRO A 155 -3.96 -3.57 -26.98
N ASN A 156 -3.68 -4.65 -27.73
CA ASN A 156 -2.31 -5.10 -27.96
C ASN A 156 -1.54 -4.10 -28.81
N ALA A 157 -2.12 -3.62 -29.92
CA ALA A 157 -1.49 -2.61 -30.77
C ALA A 157 -1.21 -1.30 -30.00
N ALA A 158 -2.14 -0.87 -29.13
CA ALA A 158 -1.94 0.30 -28.28
C ALA A 158 -0.83 0.07 -27.25
N LYS A 159 -0.76 -1.11 -26.64
CA LYS A 159 0.31 -1.50 -25.71
C LYS A 159 1.68 -1.49 -26.42
N ASP A 160 1.76 -2.08 -27.59
CA ASP A 160 3.01 -2.18 -28.34
C ASP A 160 3.47 -0.82 -28.84
N LEU A 161 2.54 0.03 -29.30
CA LEU A 161 2.82 1.43 -29.67
C LEU A 161 3.32 2.24 -28.47
N PHE A 162 2.65 2.11 -27.32
CA PHE A 162 3.07 2.77 -26.09
C PHE A 162 4.48 2.35 -25.69
N GLY A 163 4.80 1.06 -25.71
CA GLY A 163 6.13 0.55 -25.41
C GLY A 163 7.19 1.07 -26.40
N ALA A 164 6.87 1.12 -27.68
CA ALA A 164 7.79 1.66 -28.69
C ALA A 164 8.07 3.16 -28.50
N VAL A 165 7.04 3.96 -28.21
CA VAL A 165 7.19 5.39 -27.90
C VAL A 165 8.02 5.59 -26.64
N LEU A 166 7.73 4.82 -25.59
CA LEU A 166 8.46 4.90 -24.33
C LEU A 166 9.95 4.55 -24.50
N ALA A 167 10.25 3.50 -25.27
CA ALA A 167 11.62 3.13 -25.61
C ALA A 167 12.34 4.23 -26.42
N HIS A 168 11.63 4.85 -27.36
CA HIS A 168 12.20 5.95 -28.17
C HIS A 168 12.53 7.17 -27.30
N LEU A 169 11.59 7.58 -26.45
CA LEU A 169 11.77 8.73 -25.55
C LEU A 169 12.89 8.47 -24.55
N SER A 170 12.94 7.28 -23.95
CA SER A 170 13.98 6.92 -22.96
C SER A 170 15.39 6.91 -23.56
N ARG A 171 15.54 6.48 -24.81
CA ARG A 171 16.83 6.50 -25.49
C ARG A 171 17.30 7.92 -25.87
N ASN A 172 16.37 8.86 -25.97
CA ASN A 172 16.63 10.24 -26.39
C ASN A 172 16.53 11.25 -25.23
N GLN A 173 16.54 10.79 -23.98
CA GLN A 173 16.35 11.59 -22.76
C GLN A 173 17.32 12.76 -22.57
N GLY A 174 18.40 12.87 -23.35
CA GLY A 174 19.25 14.07 -23.33
C GLY A 174 18.60 15.36 -23.84
N SER A 175 17.35 15.31 -24.34
CA SER A 175 16.67 16.43 -25.00
C SER A 175 15.33 16.86 -24.38
N PHE A 176 14.80 16.15 -23.35
CA PHE A 176 13.43 16.37 -22.90
C PHE A 176 13.26 16.75 -21.42
N TYR A 177 14.31 16.87 -20.67
CA TYR A 177 14.21 17.54 -19.36
C TYR A 177 14.17 19.06 -19.61
N CYS A 178 12.97 19.60 -19.74
CA CYS A 178 12.74 21.01 -19.49
C CYS A 178 12.79 21.20 -17.97
N ASP A 179 13.59 22.17 -17.56
CA ASP A 179 13.77 22.68 -16.20
C ASP A 179 12.46 22.96 -15.46
#